data_d07bab0f58f7adf04b7efe4043780808
#
_entry.id   d07bab0f58f7adf04b7efe4043780808
#
_cell.length_a   1.000
_cell.length_b   1.000
_cell.length_c   1.000
_cell.angle_alpha   90.00
_cell.angle_beta   90.00
_cell.angle_gamma   90.00
#
_symmetry.space_group_name_H-M   'P 1'
#
loop_
_entity.id
_entity.type
_entity.pdbx_description
1 polymer ?
#
loop_
_entity_poly.entity_id
_entity_poly.type
_entity_poly.pdbx_seq_one_letter_code
_entity_poly.pdbx_strand_id
1 'polypeptide(L)'
;KVKGYIDQGVAEGAELLVDGRELSVIGADGRPSQGYFLGPTLFDRVTPGMRIYQEEIFGPVLGVVRAASLPEAMALIDAHEYGNGTCLFTRDGEAARYFSSRIQVGMVGINVALPVPVAYHSFGGWKRSLFGDLHAYGPDAVRFYTKRKTVTQRWPASGDARRASFSFPSGQG
;
A
#
# COMPACT_ATOMS: atom_id res chain seq x y z
N LYS A 1 10.81 2.79 -20.22
CA LYS A 1 10.67 3.32 -18.87
C LYS A 1 11.56 2.53 -17.89
N VAL A 2 11.35 1.21 -17.68
CA VAL A 2 12.04 0.42 -16.62
C VAL A 2 13.57 0.39 -16.82
N LYS A 3 14.06 0.19 -18.07
CA LYS A 3 15.51 0.26 -18.35
C LYS A 3 16.13 1.61 -17.93
N GLY A 4 15.42 2.72 -18.16
CA GLY A 4 15.89 4.04 -17.74
C GLY A 4 16.01 4.19 -16.20
N TYR A 5 15.17 3.51 -15.41
CA TYR A 5 15.36 3.46 -13.95
C TYR A 5 16.59 2.64 -13.55
N ILE A 6 16.90 1.57 -14.30
CA ILE A 6 18.13 0.79 -14.04
C ILE A 6 19.36 1.66 -14.32
N ASP A 7 19.37 2.39 -15.44
CA ASP A 7 20.44 3.34 -15.78
C ASP A 7 20.58 4.43 -14.71
N GLN A 8 19.45 4.95 -14.22
CA GLN A 8 19.40 5.97 -13.17
C GLN A 8 19.97 5.45 -11.84
N GLY A 9 19.59 4.22 -11.43
CA GLY A 9 20.09 3.63 -10.20
C GLY A 9 21.61 3.47 -10.19
N VAL A 10 22.18 3.06 -11.32
CA VAL A 10 23.64 3.00 -11.50
C VAL A 10 24.25 4.39 -11.41
N ALA A 11 23.67 5.37 -12.09
CA ALA A 11 24.18 6.75 -12.12
C ALA A 11 24.13 7.43 -10.73
N GLU A 12 23.13 7.07 -9.90
CA GLU A 12 22.98 7.56 -8.53
C GLU A 12 23.87 6.83 -7.51
N GLY A 13 24.59 5.78 -7.93
CA GLY A 13 25.57 5.08 -7.10
C GLY A 13 25.03 3.87 -6.35
N ALA A 14 23.85 3.35 -6.71
CA ALA A 14 23.40 2.05 -6.21
C ALA A 14 24.29 0.93 -6.79
N GLU A 15 24.55 -0.11 -6.00
CA GLU A 15 25.35 -1.25 -6.41
C GLU A 15 24.51 -2.23 -7.24
N LEU A 16 24.77 -2.32 -8.55
CA LEU A 16 24.06 -3.22 -9.44
C LEU A 16 24.63 -4.65 -9.31
N LEU A 17 23.89 -5.52 -8.64
CA LEU A 17 24.30 -6.93 -8.44
C LEU A 17 23.83 -7.86 -9.56
N VAL A 18 22.63 -7.62 -10.09
CA VAL A 18 22.06 -8.37 -11.21
C VAL A 18 21.49 -7.39 -12.22
N ASP A 19 21.86 -7.54 -13.49
CA ASP A 19 21.40 -6.70 -14.59
C ASP A 19 20.46 -7.46 -15.52
N GLY A 20 19.19 -7.11 -15.51
CA GLY A 20 18.17 -7.73 -16.36
C GLY A 20 18.04 -7.15 -17.77
N ARG A 21 18.81 -6.12 -18.13
CA ARG A 21 18.67 -5.41 -19.41
C ARG A 21 19.02 -6.24 -20.64
N GLU A 22 19.92 -7.23 -20.45
CA GLU A 22 20.47 -8.06 -21.52
C GLU A 22 19.70 -9.39 -21.69
N LEU A 23 18.55 -9.57 -21.04
CA LEU A 23 17.75 -10.78 -21.20
C LEU A 23 17.32 -10.94 -22.68
N SER A 24 17.69 -12.06 -23.28
CA SER A 24 17.21 -12.50 -24.58
C SER A 24 16.30 -13.72 -24.40
N VAL A 25 15.10 -13.65 -24.94
CA VAL A 25 14.13 -14.75 -24.92
C VAL A 25 14.04 -15.35 -26.32
N ILE A 26 14.22 -16.66 -26.41
CA ILE A 26 14.07 -17.38 -27.67
C ILE A 26 12.63 -17.87 -27.81
N GLY A 27 12.00 -17.53 -28.93
CA GLY A 27 10.63 -17.95 -29.24
C GLY A 27 10.57 -19.46 -29.62
N ALA A 28 9.34 -19.97 -29.73
CA ALA A 28 9.09 -21.36 -30.12
C ALA A 28 9.61 -21.71 -31.52
N ASP A 29 9.89 -20.73 -32.35
CA ASP A 29 10.49 -20.83 -33.69
C ASP A 29 12.03 -20.87 -33.65
N GLY A 30 12.63 -20.87 -32.46
CA GLY A 30 14.10 -20.87 -32.28
C GLY A 30 14.78 -19.53 -32.55
N ARG A 31 14.02 -18.43 -32.74
CA ARG A 31 14.55 -17.10 -33.01
C ARG A 31 14.40 -16.20 -31.79
N PRO A 32 15.20 -15.11 -31.67
CA PRO A 32 14.99 -14.12 -30.64
C PRO A 32 13.56 -13.53 -30.74
N SER A 33 12.86 -13.54 -29.62
CA SER A 33 11.50 -13.00 -29.54
C SER A 33 11.50 -11.49 -29.76
N GLN A 34 10.49 -11.01 -30.48
CA GLN A 34 10.22 -9.57 -30.65
C GLN A 34 9.37 -8.97 -29.52
N GLY A 35 9.08 -9.74 -28.46
CA GLY A 35 8.34 -9.27 -27.30
C GLY A 35 9.14 -8.32 -26.41
N TYR A 36 8.42 -7.63 -25.50
CA TYR A 36 9.00 -6.71 -24.53
C TYR A 36 9.41 -7.45 -23.26
N PHE A 37 10.56 -8.11 -23.30
CA PHE A 37 11.09 -8.85 -22.15
C PHE A 37 12.17 -8.03 -21.43
N LEU A 38 12.17 -8.14 -20.10
CA LEU A 38 13.19 -7.60 -19.23
C LEU A 38 13.45 -8.61 -18.11
N GLY A 39 14.71 -8.90 -17.87
CA GLY A 39 15.12 -9.81 -16.79
C GLY A 39 15.04 -9.12 -15.41
N PRO A 40 15.17 -9.93 -14.34
CA PRO A 40 15.23 -9.38 -12.99
C PRO A 40 16.49 -8.55 -12.80
N THR A 41 16.34 -7.42 -12.11
CA THR A 41 17.45 -6.54 -11.74
C THR A 41 17.49 -6.39 -10.23
N LEU A 42 18.67 -6.48 -9.63
CA LEU A 42 18.90 -6.34 -8.21
C LEU A 42 19.92 -5.25 -7.94
N PHE A 43 19.52 -4.27 -7.15
CA PHE A 43 20.40 -3.26 -6.58
C PHE A 43 20.61 -3.48 -5.09
N ASP A 44 21.83 -3.28 -4.61
CA ASP A 44 22.15 -3.12 -3.19
C ASP A 44 22.54 -1.66 -2.90
N ARG A 45 22.64 -1.33 -1.62
CA ARG A 45 23.01 0.00 -1.12
C ARG A 45 22.16 1.14 -1.68
N VAL A 46 20.90 0.87 -1.95
CA VAL A 46 19.94 1.90 -2.30
C VAL A 46 19.69 2.81 -1.11
N THR A 47 19.61 4.11 -1.35
CA THR A 47 19.36 5.12 -0.31
C THR A 47 18.08 5.90 -0.57
N PRO A 48 17.47 6.51 0.45
CA PRO A 48 16.24 7.29 0.32
C PRO A 48 16.32 8.49 -0.64
N GLY A 49 17.54 8.98 -0.92
CA GLY A 49 17.76 10.07 -1.87
C GLY A 49 17.70 9.66 -3.35
N MET A 50 17.75 8.37 -3.62
CA MET A 50 17.78 7.85 -5.00
C MET A 50 16.37 7.81 -5.59
N ARG A 51 16.27 8.10 -6.87
CA ARG A 51 15.02 8.10 -7.61
C ARG A 51 14.39 6.70 -7.68
N ILE A 52 15.21 5.66 -7.77
CA ILE A 52 14.76 4.26 -7.75
C ILE A 52 14.16 3.83 -6.40
N TYR A 53 14.41 4.59 -5.31
CA TYR A 53 13.75 4.42 -4.02
C TYR A 53 12.44 5.21 -3.95
N GLN A 54 12.45 6.45 -4.46
CA GLN A 54 11.34 7.38 -4.29
C GLN A 54 10.17 7.11 -5.24
N GLU A 55 10.46 6.65 -6.47
CA GLU A 55 9.46 6.49 -7.51
C GLU A 55 9.06 5.03 -7.72
N GLU A 56 7.79 4.81 -8.06
CA GLU A 56 7.28 3.50 -8.42
C GLU A 56 7.79 3.09 -9.82
N ILE A 57 8.68 2.10 -9.90
CA ILE A 57 9.28 1.63 -11.14
C ILE A 57 8.28 0.82 -11.97
N PHE A 58 7.49 -0.02 -11.31
CA PHE A 58 6.53 -0.95 -11.91
C PHE A 58 7.18 -1.90 -12.92
N GLY A 59 8.18 -2.64 -12.46
CA GLY A 59 8.97 -3.58 -13.25
C GLY A 59 9.81 -4.52 -12.38
N PRO A 60 10.54 -5.49 -13.00
CA PRO A 60 11.31 -6.50 -12.28
C PRO A 60 12.63 -5.92 -11.72
N VAL A 61 12.54 -4.89 -10.91
CA VAL A 61 13.69 -4.23 -10.26
C VAL A 61 13.48 -4.25 -8.77
N LEU A 62 14.43 -4.81 -8.04
CA LEU A 62 14.46 -4.87 -6.58
C LEU A 62 15.62 -4.02 -6.04
N GLY A 63 15.32 -3.10 -5.13
CA GLY A 63 16.31 -2.32 -4.40
C GLY A 63 16.43 -2.80 -2.96
N VAL A 64 17.66 -3.00 -2.49
CA VAL A 64 17.96 -3.34 -1.10
C VAL A 64 18.49 -2.11 -0.38
N VAL A 65 17.78 -1.71 0.68
CA VAL A 65 18.21 -0.64 1.60
C VAL A 65 18.73 -1.31 2.87
N ARG A 66 19.92 -0.89 3.32
CA ARG A 66 20.54 -1.40 4.54
C ARG A 66 20.13 -0.55 5.73
N ALA A 67 19.70 -1.19 6.82
CA ALA A 67 19.39 -0.55 8.09
C ALA A 67 20.12 -1.28 9.22
N ALA A 68 20.63 -0.57 10.20
CA ALA A 68 21.38 -1.13 11.31
C ALA A 68 20.46 -1.73 12.40
N SER A 69 19.18 -1.35 12.41
CA SER A 69 18.21 -1.78 13.42
C SER A 69 16.78 -1.80 12.89
N LEU A 70 15.89 -2.53 13.57
CA LEU A 70 14.46 -2.52 13.26
C LEU A 70 13.84 -1.11 13.38
N PRO A 71 14.11 -0.30 14.41
CA PRO A 71 13.61 1.07 14.46
C PRO A 71 14.04 1.93 13.28
N GLU A 72 15.28 1.79 12.81
CA GLU A 72 15.77 2.51 11.63
C GLU A 72 15.04 2.06 10.36
N ALA A 73 14.88 0.75 10.17
CA ALA A 73 14.12 0.22 9.04
C ALA A 73 12.66 0.71 9.05
N MET A 74 12.03 0.75 10.22
CA MET A 74 10.67 1.28 10.39
C MET A 74 10.61 2.77 10.04
N ALA A 75 11.58 3.56 10.49
CA ALA A 75 11.64 4.99 10.19
C ALA A 75 11.74 5.26 8.68
N LEU A 76 12.51 4.44 7.94
CA LEU A 76 12.60 4.52 6.48
C LEU A 76 11.23 4.25 5.81
N ILE A 77 10.52 3.20 6.25
CA ILE A 77 9.19 2.85 5.73
C ILE A 77 8.19 3.95 6.07
N ASP A 78 8.21 4.47 7.30
CA ASP A 78 7.26 5.48 7.76
C ASP A 78 7.48 6.85 7.08
N ALA A 79 8.71 7.17 6.73
CA ALA A 79 9.06 8.40 6.01
C ALA A 79 8.68 8.37 4.53
N HIS A 80 8.47 7.18 3.95
CA HIS A 80 8.09 7.05 2.54
C HIS A 80 6.68 7.58 2.28
N GLU A 81 6.46 8.24 1.14
CA GLU A 81 5.15 8.81 0.79
C GLU A 81 4.07 7.74 0.47
N TYR A 82 4.46 6.54 0.11
CA TYR A 82 3.58 5.39 -0.09
C TYR A 82 3.55 4.48 1.13
N GLY A 83 2.42 3.85 1.38
CA GLY A 83 2.22 2.93 2.50
C GLY A 83 1.26 1.80 2.14
N ASN A 84 1.51 1.09 1.02
CA ASN A 84 0.64 0.02 0.58
C ASN A 84 0.72 -1.19 1.50
N GLY A 85 1.88 -1.82 1.59
CA GLY A 85 2.08 -2.99 2.42
C GLY A 85 3.55 -3.24 2.73
N THR A 86 3.80 -3.97 3.80
CA THR A 86 5.14 -4.38 4.21
C THR A 86 5.11 -5.75 4.88
N CYS A 87 6.28 -6.42 4.91
CA CYS A 87 6.44 -7.71 5.56
C CYS A 87 7.65 -7.67 6.49
N LEU A 88 7.51 -8.30 7.65
CA LEU A 88 8.60 -8.54 8.57
C LEU A 88 8.84 -10.04 8.69
N PHE A 89 10.07 -10.47 8.46
CA PHE A 89 10.51 -11.84 8.70
C PHE A 89 11.34 -11.89 9.98
N THR A 90 10.82 -12.56 11.01
CA THR A 90 11.46 -12.65 12.31
C THR A 90 11.01 -13.90 13.09
N ARG A 91 11.86 -14.35 14.02
CA ARG A 91 11.49 -15.36 15.03
C ARG A 91 11.12 -14.73 16.38
N ASP A 92 11.29 -13.41 16.50
CA ASP A 92 11.01 -12.67 17.72
C ASP A 92 9.57 -12.13 17.71
N GLY A 93 8.73 -12.69 18.59
CA GLY A 93 7.33 -12.29 18.71
C GLY A 93 7.14 -10.88 19.30
N GLU A 94 8.11 -10.35 20.06
CA GLU A 94 8.07 -8.99 20.57
C GLU A 94 8.34 -8.00 19.43
N ALA A 95 9.37 -8.25 18.63
CA ALA A 95 9.66 -7.47 17.42
C ALA A 95 8.46 -7.47 16.46
N ALA A 96 7.79 -8.61 16.27
CA ALA A 96 6.62 -8.71 15.41
C ALA A 96 5.46 -7.84 15.90
N ARG A 97 5.15 -7.88 17.22
CA ARG A 97 4.12 -7.02 17.83
C ARG A 97 4.48 -5.55 17.78
N TYR A 98 5.73 -5.23 18.10
CA TYR A 98 6.25 -3.87 18.03
C TYR A 98 6.10 -3.29 16.62
N PHE A 99 6.54 -4.03 15.60
CA PHE A 99 6.43 -3.64 14.20
C PHE A 99 4.98 -3.45 13.77
N SER A 100 4.14 -4.48 13.91
CA SER A 100 2.77 -4.47 13.39
C SER A 100 1.88 -3.40 14.04
N SER A 101 2.16 -3.02 15.29
CA SER A 101 1.37 -2.01 16.00
C SER A 101 1.75 -0.55 15.70
N ARG A 102 2.90 -0.31 15.06
CA ARG A 102 3.42 1.05 14.87
C ARG A 102 3.64 1.44 13.42
N ILE A 103 3.93 0.49 12.55
CA ILE A 103 4.26 0.77 11.16
C ILE A 103 3.08 1.45 10.42
N GLN A 104 3.36 2.49 9.65
CA GLN A 104 2.35 3.32 8.98
C GLN A 104 2.09 2.85 7.54
N VAL A 105 1.52 1.66 7.42
CA VAL A 105 1.12 1.05 6.14
C VAL A 105 -0.23 0.37 6.25
N GLY A 106 -0.91 0.15 5.14
CA GLY A 106 -2.25 -0.44 5.11
C GLY A 106 -2.29 -1.94 5.34
N MET A 107 -1.24 -2.68 4.95
CA MET A 107 -1.17 -4.13 5.08
C MET A 107 0.15 -4.55 5.69
N VAL A 108 0.12 -5.46 6.65
CA VAL A 108 1.31 -5.97 7.34
C VAL A 108 1.32 -7.49 7.31
N GLY A 109 2.40 -8.06 6.79
CA GLY A 109 2.68 -9.50 6.85
C GLY A 109 3.76 -9.81 7.89
N ILE A 110 3.55 -10.83 8.71
CA ILE A 110 4.57 -11.38 9.60
C ILE A 110 4.91 -12.78 9.11
N ASN A 111 6.14 -12.95 8.65
CA ASN A 111 6.63 -14.19 8.02
C ASN A 111 5.80 -14.65 6.81
N VAL A 112 5.16 -13.69 6.14
CA VAL A 112 4.38 -13.87 4.93
C VAL A 112 4.88 -12.88 3.89
N ALA A 113 5.27 -13.36 2.71
CA ALA A 113 5.90 -12.53 1.69
C ALA A 113 4.95 -11.54 1.01
N LEU A 114 3.65 -11.86 0.94
CA LEU A 114 2.61 -11.01 0.35
C LEU A 114 1.52 -10.77 1.40
N PRO A 115 1.39 -9.55 1.94
CA PRO A 115 0.47 -9.26 3.04
C PRO A 115 -0.97 -9.06 2.58
N VAL A 116 -1.32 -9.41 1.35
CA VAL A 116 -2.66 -9.22 0.79
C VAL A 116 -3.61 -10.32 1.29
N PRO A 117 -4.69 -9.97 2.01
CA PRO A 117 -5.67 -10.94 2.47
C PRO A 117 -6.62 -11.37 1.33
N VAL A 118 -7.46 -12.38 1.61
CA VAL A 118 -8.56 -12.74 0.72
C VAL A 118 -9.61 -11.62 0.64
N ALA A 119 -10.34 -11.54 -0.48
CA ALA A 119 -11.16 -10.38 -0.87
C ALA A 119 -12.32 -9.99 0.08
N TYR A 120 -12.74 -10.86 1.00
CA TYR A 120 -13.74 -10.49 2.01
C TYR A 120 -13.18 -9.69 3.19
N HIS A 121 -11.85 -9.59 3.31
CA HIS A 121 -11.20 -8.64 4.22
C HIS A 121 -10.86 -7.35 3.49
N SER A 122 -10.84 -6.26 4.22
CA SER A 122 -10.36 -5.00 3.69
C SER A 122 -8.87 -5.11 3.36
N PHE A 123 -8.51 -4.71 2.15
CA PHE A 123 -7.12 -4.56 1.73
C PHE A 123 -6.93 -3.26 0.97
N GLY A 124 -5.79 -2.65 1.14
CA GLY A 124 -5.44 -1.37 0.53
C GLY A 124 -4.36 -0.66 1.32
N GLY A 125 -3.79 0.38 0.72
CA GLY A 125 -2.72 1.15 1.31
C GLY A 125 -3.20 2.27 2.22
N TRP A 126 -2.24 2.89 2.87
CA TRP A 126 -2.34 4.17 3.53
C TRP A 126 -1.57 5.22 2.73
N LYS A 127 -1.53 6.45 3.21
CA LYS A 127 -0.81 7.58 2.60
C LYS A 127 -1.21 7.73 1.12
N ARG A 128 -0.26 7.95 0.23
CA ARG A 128 -0.52 8.09 -1.22
C ARG A 128 -0.84 6.77 -1.94
N SER A 129 -0.83 5.64 -1.24
CA SER A 129 -1.26 4.35 -1.79
C SER A 129 -2.77 4.14 -1.79
N LEU A 130 -3.56 5.11 -1.33
CA LEU A 130 -5.02 5.07 -1.32
C LEU A 130 -5.59 6.44 -1.68
N PHE A 131 -6.70 6.45 -2.41
CA PHE A 131 -7.53 7.64 -2.63
C PHE A 131 -8.70 7.66 -1.64
N GLY A 132 -8.69 8.60 -0.68
CA GLY A 132 -9.69 8.68 0.39
C GLY A 132 -9.39 7.74 1.56
N ASP A 133 -10.41 7.51 2.41
CA ASP A 133 -10.25 6.83 3.70
C ASP A 133 -10.80 5.41 3.73
N LEU A 134 -11.57 5.02 2.71
CA LEU A 134 -12.27 3.75 2.68
C LEU A 134 -11.69 2.81 1.63
N HIS A 135 -11.53 1.56 1.98
CA HIS A 135 -11.18 0.51 1.04
C HIS A 135 -12.40 -0.01 0.29
N ALA A 136 -12.22 -0.35 -1.01
CA ALA A 136 -13.30 -0.84 -1.87
C ALA A 136 -13.72 -2.29 -1.58
N TYR A 137 -13.03 -2.98 -0.67
CA TYR A 137 -13.22 -4.39 -0.34
C TYR A 137 -13.45 -4.59 1.16
N GLY A 138 -13.96 -5.78 1.53
CA GLY A 138 -14.27 -6.12 2.90
C GLY A 138 -15.47 -5.34 3.45
N PRO A 139 -15.60 -5.21 4.77
CA PRO A 139 -16.72 -4.51 5.41
C PRO A 139 -16.87 -3.04 5.02
N ASP A 140 -15.76 -2.39 4.63
CA ASP A 140 -15.78 -1.00 4.19
C ASP A 140 -16.40 -0.81 2.81
N ALA A 141 -16.53 -1.86 1.99
CA ALA A 141 -17.08 -1.78 0.65
C ALA A 141 -18.49 -1.17 0.64
N VAL A 142 -19.32 -1.52 1.63
CA VAL A 142 -20.67 -0.96 1.75
C VAL A 142 -20.60 0.56 1.90
N ARG A 143 -19.70 1.07 2.74
CA ARG A 143 -19.51 2.50 2.94
C ARG A 143 -18.87 3.17 1.73
N PHE A 144 -17.94 2.49 1.07
CA PHE A 144 -17.28 2.98 -0.13
C PHE A 144 -18.24 3.23 -1.28
N TYR A 145 -19.17 2.29 -1.54
CA TYR A 145 -20.11 2.36 -2.67
C TYR A 145 -21.43 3.05 -2.36
N THR A 146 -21.69 3.45 -1.10
CA THR A 146 -22.95 4.06 -0.69
C THR A 146 -22.76 5.41 -0.01
N LYS A 147 -23.82 6.20 0.03
CA LYS A 147 -23.86 7.44 0.80
C LYS A 147 -24.80 7.30 1.97
N ARG A 148 -24.38 7.73 3.14
CA ARG A 148 -25.23 7.78 4.33
C ARG A 148 -26.18 8.97 4.22
N LYS A 149 -27.46 8.74 4.53
CA LYS A 149 -28.48 9.78 4.64
C LYS A 149 -29.12 9.70 6.02
N THR A 150 -29.20 10.81 6.71
CA THR A 150 -29.94 10.92 7.97
C THR A 150 -31.31 11.50 7.66
N VAL A 151 -32.36 10.84 8.13
CA VAL A 151 -33.74 11.30 7.98
C VAL A 151 -34.34 11.40 9.38
N THR A 152 -34.82 12.61 9.72
CA THR A 152 -35.57 12.85 10.95
C THR A 152 -37.01 13.09 10.55
N GLN A 153 -37.94 12.33 11.12
CA GLN A 153 -39.36 12.41 10.77
C GLN A 153 -40.21 12.60 12.02
N ARG A 154 -41.27 13.39 11.89
CA ARG A 154 -42.33 13.51 12.86
C ARG A 154 -43.66 13.43 12.12
N TRP A 155 -44.53 12.54 12.55
CA TRP A 155 -45.91 12.43 12.03
C TRP A 155 -46.85 13.07 13.05
N PRO A 156 -47.43 14.27 12.79
CA PRO A 156 -48.42 14.83 13.67
C PRO A 156 -49.72 14.00 13.64
N ALA A 157 -50.36 13.87 14.79
CA ALA A 157 -51.69 13.29 14.84
C ALA A 157 -52.71 14.10 14.01
N SER A 158 -53.69 13.44 13.40
CA SER A 158 -54.76 14.11 12.64
C SER A 158 -55.48 15.13 13.52
N GLY A 159 -55.39 16.42 13.20
CA GLY A 159 -55.95 17.53 14.00
C GLY A 159 -54.93 18.54 14.47
N ASP A 160 -53.66 18.19 14.57
CA ASP A 160 -52.56 19.03 15.06
C ASP A 160 -51.76 19.73 13.96
N ALA A 161 -52.25 19.74 12.72
CA ALA A 161 -51.55 20.20 11.52
C ALA A 161 -51.08 21.70 11.58
N ARG A 162 -51.39 22.44 12.62
CA ARG A 162 -51.09 23.89 12.75
C ARG A 162 -50.05 24.22 13.83
N ARG A 163 -49.54 23.27 14.60
CA ARG A 163 -48.51 23.51 15.61
C ARG A 163 -47.22 22.75 15.32
N ALA A 164 -46.35 23.37 14.60
CA ALA A 164 -44.95 22.92 14.56
C ALA A 164 -44.32 23.22 15.93
N SER A 165 -44.27 22.23 16.81
CA SER A 165 -43.50 22.27 18.06
C SER A 165 -42.17 21.60 17.85
N PHE A 166 -41.08 22.39 17.90
CA PHE A 166 -39.72 21.89 17.90
C PHE A 166 -39.29 21.64 19.36
N SER A 167 -39.57 20.48 19.90
CA SER A 167 -38.98 20.04 21.15
C SER A 167 -37.99 18.92 20.90
N PHE A 168 -36.77 19.10 21.35
CA PHE A 168 -35.78 18.00 21.39
C PHE A 168 -36.14 17.07 22.54
N PRO A 169 -36.05 15.74 22.38
CA PRO A 169 -36.22 14.83 23.48
C PRO A 169 -35.14 15.15 24.53
N SER A 170 -35.51 15.69 25.65
CA SER A 170 -34.66 15.77 26.84
C SER A 170 -34.65 14.36 27.44
N GLY A 171 -33.48 13.71 27.46
CA GLY A 171 -33.29 12.46 28.14
C GLY A 171 -33.52 12.62 29.64
N GLN A 172 -34.76 12.40 30.09
CA GLN A 172 -35.11 12.03 31.44
C GLN A 172 -35.75 10.65 31.36
N GLY A 173 -35.01 9.67 31.79
CA GLY A 173 -35.46 8.31 32.04
C GLY A 173 -34.64 7.72 33.13
#